data_dbc470ee31528e9cbd77e444583f25b9
#
_entry.id   dbc470ee31528e9cbd77e444583f25b9
#
_cell.length_a   1.000
_cell.length_b   1.000
_cell.length_c   1.000
_cell.angle_alpha   90.00
_cell.angle_beta   90.00
_cell.angle_gamma   90.00
#
_symmetry.space_group_name_H-M   'P 1'
#
loop_
_entity.id
_entity.type
_entity.pdbx_description
1 polymer ?
#
loop_
_entity_poly.entity_id
_entity_poly.type
_entity_poly.pdbx_seq_one_letter_code
_entity_poly.pdbx_strand_id
1 'polypeptide(L)'
;LSKVDLDVLQLHGTEDITDYRIFKKDIIKTLHVSKDSVFISKNLDFENTDFLLDTSSENLQGGSGQCFDWKILNDVPVEKLFIAGGLKPDNIIDLLSKYTPKCVDVSSGIENKIGHKDHNLMSDFVDKIRAY
;
A
#
# COMPACT_ATOMS: atom_id res chain seq x y z
N LEU A 1 22.56 6.13 1.36
CA LEU A 1 21.89 7.43 1.18
C LEU A 1 22.85 8.57 0.85
N SER A 2 24.17 8.46 1.12
CA SER A 2 25.14 9.50 0.75
C SER A 2 25.26 9.80 -0.76
N LYS A 3 24.71 8.94 -1.61
CA LYS A 3 24.75 9.06 -3.08
C LYS A 3 23.40 9.44 -3.70
N VAL A 4 22.32 9.41 -2.94
CA VAL A 4 20.97 9.68 -3.42
C VAL A 4 20.25 10.53 -2.38
N ASP A 5 19.75 11.67 -2.79
CA ASP A 5 18.91 12.51 -1.93
C ASP A 5 17.47 12.03 -2.05
N LEU A 6 16.97 11.44 -0.97
CA LEU A 6 15.60 10.91 -0.86
C LEU A 6 14.85 11.72 0.19
N ASP A 7 13.58 11.99 -0.06
CA ASP A 7 12.69 12.63 0.91
C ASP A 7 12.11 11.59 1.88
N VAL A 8 11.74 10.42 1.38
CA VAL A 8 11.06 9.36 2.12
C VAL A 8 11.75 8.01 1.89
N LEU A 9 11.81 7.18 2.93
CA LEU A 9 12.30 5.79 2.86
C LEU A 9 11.11 4.83 2.99
N GLN A 10 10.87 4.00 1.97
CA GLN A 10 9.91 2.90 2.08
C GLN A 10 10.63 1.61 2.45
N LEU A 11 10.27 1.05 3.62
CA LEU A 11 10.80 -0.21 4.13
C LEU A 11 9.77 -1.31 3.85
N HIS A 12 10.11 -2.21 2.92
CA HIS A 12 9.15 -3.18 2.38
C HIS A 12 9.33 -4.62 2.93
N GLY A 13 10.40 -4.88 3.64
CA GLY A 13 10.72 -6.20 4.21
C GLY A 13 10.58 -6.23 5.73
N THR A 14 11.48 -6.97 6.37
CA THR A 14 11.51 -7.19 7.83
C THR A 14 12.39 -6.20 8.58
N GLU A 15 12.77 -5.09 7.93
CA GLU A 15 13.64 -4.08 8.51
C GLU A 15 13.04 -3.47 9.77
N ASP A 16 13.86 -3.26 10.80
CA ASP A 16 13.47 -2.50 11.98
C ASP A 16 13.53 -1.00 11.66
N ILE A 17 12.44 -0.28 11.89
CA ILE A 17 12.33 1.16 11.66
C ILE A 17 13.41 1.93 12.42
N THR A 18 13.79 1.47 13.62
CA THR A 18 14.76 2.14 14.48
C THR A 18 16.13 2.26 13.84
N ASP A 19 16.54 1.29 13.03
CA ASP A 19 17.82 1.28 12.32
C ASP A 19 17.91 2.36 11.24
N TYR A 20 16.76 2.85 10.77
CA TYR A 20 16.67 3.81 9.68
C TYR A 20 16.40 5.25 10.14
N ARG A 21 16.03 5.45 11.40
CA ARG A 21 15.81 6.81 11.98
C ARG A 21 17.06 7.69 11.95
N ILE A 22 18.26 7.09 11.89
CA ILE A 22 19.55 7.81 11.75
C ILE A 22 19.62 8.68 10.51
N PHE A 23 18.85 8.36 9.46
CA PHE A 23 18.84 9.10 8.19
C PHE A 23 18.01 10.39 8.25
N LYS A 24 17.22 10.58 9.31
CA LYS A 24 16.34 11.76 9.51
C LYS A 24 15.43 12.03 8.30
N LYS A 25 14.89 10.97 7.72
CA LYS A 25 13.93 11.00 6.61
C LYS A 25 12.60 10.43 7.07
N ASP A 26 11.53 10.84 6.43
CA ASP A 26 10.23 10.24 6.65
C ASP A 26 10.27 8.75 6.26
N ILE A 27 9.52 7.94 6.98
CA ILE A 27 9.51 6.48 6.78
C ILE A 27 8.10 6.02 6.45
N ILE A 28 7.98 5.21 5.41
CA ILE A 28 6.80 4.40 5.13
C ILE A 28 7.18 2.95 5.42
N LYS A 29 6.52 2.32 6.42
CA LYS A 29 6.72 0.90 6.71
C LYS A 29 5.64 0.07 6.07
N THR A 30 6.02 -0.86 5.20
CA THR A 30 5.07 -1.83 4.62
C THR A 30 4.77 -2.93 5.62
N LEU A 31 3.48 -3.22 5.77
CA LEU A 31 2.94 -4.32 6.54
C LEU A 31 2.22 -5.27 5.59
N HIS A 32 2.69 -6.51 5.52
CA HIS A 32 2.09 -7.53 4.67
C HIS A 32 0.86 -8.13 5.34
N VAL A 33 -0.29 -7.95 4.71
CA VAL A 33 -1.59 -8.43 5.19
C VAL A 33 -1.90 -9.78 4.56
N SER A 34 -2.06 -10.81 5.39
CA SER A 34 -2.61 -12.10 4.99
C SER A 34 -4.08 -12.23 5.39
N LYS A 35 -4.77 -13.26 4.89
CA LYS A 35 -6.17 -13.53 5.27
C LYS A 35 -6.36 -13.75 6.78
N ASP A 36 -5.30 -14.16 7.47
CA ASP A 36 -5.29 -14.45 8.90
C ASP A 36 -4.70 -13.32 9.75
N SER A 37 -4.40 -12.16 9.16
CA SER A 37 -3.78 -11.04 9.86
C SER A 37 -4.78 -10.28 10.72
N VAL A 38 -4.96 -10.73 11.96
CA VAL A 38 -5.78 -10.04 12.99
C VAL A 38 -4.98 -8.93 13.71
N PHE A 39 -3.72 -8.66 13.33
CA PHE A 39 -2.74 -8.05 14.24
C PHE A 39 -2.40 -6.57 13.97
N ILE A 40 -3.03 -5.90 13.02
CA ILE A 40 -2.56 -4.58 12.53
C ILE A 40 -2.90 -3.42 13.46
N SER A 41 -3.97 -3.50 14.27
CA SER A 41 -4.57 -2.30 14.87
C SER A 41 -3.95 -1.80 16.17
N LYS A 42 -3.15 -2.58 16.89
CA LYS A 42 -2.84 -2.27 18.30
C LYS A 42 -1.49 -1.60 18.58
N ASN A 43 -0.56 -1.58 17.62
CA ASN A 43 0.82 -1.14 17.89
C ASN A 43 1.42 -0.22 16.82
N LEU A 44 0.61 0.48 16.02
CA LEU A 44 1.12 1.40 15.01
C LEU A 44 1.41 2.76 15.65
N ASP A 45 2.69 3.14 15.68
CA ASP A 45 3.11 4.49 16.07
C ASP A 45 3.16 5.39 14.83
N PHE A 46 2.10 6.21 14.66
CA PHE A 46 1.96 7.13 13.54
C PHE A 46 2.67 8.48 13.74
N GLU A 47 3.39 8.70 14.85
CA GLU A 47 3.99 10.02 15.10
C GLU A 47 5.08 10.37 14.09
N ASN A 48 5.88 9.36 13.67
CA ASN A 48 7.01 9.57 12.78
C ASN A 48 7.14 8.49 11.70
N THR A 49 6.06 7.76 11.42
CA THR A 49 6.06 6.65 10.48
C THR A 49 4.69 6.53 9.83
N ASP A 50 4.66 6.55 8.52
CA ASP A 50 3.49 6.15 7.75
C ASP A 50 3.51 4.63 7.57
N PHE A 51 2.33 4.03 7.46
CA PHE A 51 2.20 2.59 7.22
C PHE A 51 1.48 2.33 5.91
N LEU A 52 2.03 1.39 5.14
CA LEU A 52 1.44 0.89 3.91
C LEU A 52 0.99 -0.56 4.14
N LEU A 53 -0.28 -0.83 3.92
CA LEU A 53 -0.82 -2.19 3.94
C LEU A 53 -0.75 -2.78 2.53
N ASP A 54 -0.05 -3.90 2.38
CA ASP A 54 0.07 -4.61 1.11
C ASP A 54 -0.34 -6.08 1.27
N THR A 55 -0.88 -6.67 0.21
CA THR A 55 -1.25 -8.09 0.22
C THR A 55 -0.02 -8.97 0.36
N SER A 56 -0.02 -9.90 1.31
CA SER A 56 1.06 -10.88 1.45
C SER A 56 1.19 -11.76 0.21
N SER A 57 2.39 -11.82 -0.34
CA SER A 57 2.71 -12.68 -1.50
C SER A 57 2.79 -14.17 -1.17
N GLU A 58 2.81 -14.55 0.11
CA GLU A 58 2.99 -15.95 0.54
C GLU A 58 1.85 -16.88 0.13
N ASN A 59 0.68 -16.34 -0.20
CA ASN A 59 -0.49 -17.11 -0.66
C ASN A 59 -0.87 -16.84 -2.12
N LEU A 60 -0.06 -16.10 -2.85
CA LEU A 60 -0.34 -15.72 -4.23
C LEU A 60 0.80 -16.21 -5.12
N GLN A 61 0.57 -17.27 -5.89
CA GLN A 61 1.32 -17.46 -7.13
C GLN A 61 1.21 -16.15 -7.91
N GLY A 62 2.34 -15.49 -8.15
CA GLY A 62 2.45 -14.14 -8.62
C GLY A 62 1.45 -13.78 -9.72
N GLY A 63 0.82 -12.63 -9.61
CA GLY A 63 -0.04 -12.07 -10.64
C GLY A 63 -1.54 -12.34 -10.49
N SER A 64 -2.04 -12.88 -9.37
CA SER A 64 -3.48 -13.15 -9.19
C SER A 64 -4.35 -11.89 -9.10
N GLY A 65 -3.76 -10.71 -8.88
CA GLY A 65 -4.51 -9.44 -8.74
C GLY A 65 -5.55 -9.47 -7.60
N GLN A 66 -5.37 -10.37 -6.62
CA GLN A 66 -6.30 -10.46 -5.49
C GLN A 66 -5.90 -9.48 -4.41
N CYS A 67 -6.88 -8.72 -3.92
CA CYS A 67 -6.74 -7.88 -2.74
C CYS A 67 -6.89 -8.73 -1.47
N PHE A 68 -6.33 -8.25 -0.35
CA PHE A 68 -6.71 -8.78 0.96
C PHE A 68 -8.17 -8.42 1.28
N ASP A 69 -8.77 -9.07 2.28
CA ASP A 69 -10.14 -8.72 2.70
C ASP A 69 -10.13 -7.33 3.36
N TRP A 70 -10.67 -6.34 2.66
CA TRP A 70 -10.73 -4.96 3.13
C TRP A 70 -11.53 -4.76 4.42
N LYS A 71 -12.27 -5.76 4.88
CA LYS A 71 -12.94 -5.68 6.19
C LYS A 71 -11.99 -5.43 7.35
N ILE A 72 -10.73 -5.82 7.21
CA ILE A 72 -9.68 -5.51 8.20
C ILE A 72 -9.51 -4.00 8.42
N LEU A 73 -9.86 -3.20 7.43
CA LEU A 73 -9.79 -1.74 7.50
C LEU A 73 -10.83 -1.13 8.45
N ASN A 74 -11.86 -1.88 8.87
CA ASN A 74 -12.84 -1.42 9.84
C ASN A 74 -12.25 -1.18 11.24
N ASP A 75 -11.15 -1.87 11.55
CA ASP A 75 -10.55 -1.89 12.89
C ASP A 75 -9.26 -1.04 12.98
N VAL A 76 -8.94 -0.27 11.92
CA VAL A 76 -7.72 0.54 11.84
C VAL A 76 -8.03 1.97 11.39
N PRO A 77 -7.18 2.96 11.76
CA PRO A 77 -7.36 4.36 11.33
C PRO A 77 -6.95 4.51 9.85
N VAL A 78 -7.84 4.09 8.96
CA VAL A 78 -7.57 3.98 7.51
C VAL A 78 -7.14 5.31 6.88
N GLU A 79 -7.62 6.43 7.42
CA GLU A 79 -7.26 7.79 6.99
C GLU A 79 -5.78 8.14 7.22
N LYS A 80 -5.06 7.31 7.96
CA LYS A 80 -3.61 7.42 8.20
C LYS A 80 -2.80 6.41 7.41
N LEU A 81 -3.43 5.52 6.66
CA LEU A 81 -2.79 4.40 5.99
C LEU A 81 -2.66 4.62 4.49
N PHE A 82 -1.61 4.05 3.93
CA PHE A 82 -1.45 3.80 2.51
C PHE A 82 -1.98 2.40 2.23
N ILE A 83 -2.79 2.23 1.20
CA ILE A 83 -3.36 0.93 0.83
C ILE A 83 -2.79 0.50 -0.51
N ALA A 84 -2.20 -0.69 -0.53
CA ALA A 84 -1.66 -1.35 -1.70
C ALA A 84 -2.20 -2.78 -1.85
N GLY A 85 -1.65 -3.52 -2.78
CA GLY A 85 -1.96 -4.94 -3.00
C GLY A 85 -3.21 -5.20 -3.80
N GLY A 86 -3.05 -5.59 -5.06
CA GLY A 86 -4.14 -5.99 -5.96
C GLY A 86 -5.09 -4.87 -6.39
N LEU A 87 -4.77 -3.60 -6.13
CA LEU A 87 -5.54 -2.47 -6.62
C LEU A 87 -5.46 -2.38 -8.14
N LYS A 88 -6.57 -2.01 -8.77
CA LYS A 88 -6.72 -1.84 -10.23
C LYS A 88 -7.90 -0.94 -10.53
N PRO A 89 -8.05 -0.45 -11.79
CA PRO A 89 -9.19 0.38 -12.17
C PRO A 89 -10.56 -0.23 -11.82
N ASP A 90 -10.70 -1.55 -11.90
CA ASP A 90 -11.99 -2.23 -11.69
C ASP A 90 -12.44 -2.24 -10.23
N ASN A 91 -11.53 -2.10 -9.26
CA ASN A 91 -11.87 -2.26 -7.84
C ASN A 91 -11.58 -1.03 -6.98
N ILE A 92 -10.93 0.00 -7.52
CA ILE A 92 -10.56 1.18 -6.73
C ILE A 92 -11.79 1.92 -6.17
N ILE A 93 -12.86 2.02 -6.94
CA ILE A 93 -14.09 2.68 -6.48
C ILE A 93 -14.78 1.87 -5.36
N ASP A 94 -14.71 0.55 -5.41
CA ASP A 94 -15.25 -0.31 -4.33
C ASP A 94 -14.51 -0.08 -3.01
N LEU A 95 -13.20 0.16 -3.06
CA LEU A 95 -12.42 0.54 -1.90
C LEU A 95 -12.84 1.93 -1.40
N LEU A 96 -12.78 2.94 -2.27
CA LEU A 96 -13.02 4.34 -1.90
C LEU A 96 -14.44 4.59 -1.43
N SER A 97 -15.44 3.84 -1.95
CA SER A 97 -16.82 3.94 -1.51
C SER A 97 -17.04 3.55 -0.04
N LYS A 98 -16.11 2.84 0.57
CA LYS A 98 -16.20 2.36 1.97
C LYS A 98 -15.16 2.98 2.88
N TYR A 99 -14.01 3.37 2.33
CA TYR A 99 -12.85 3.81 3.09
C TYR A 99 -12.20 5.03 2.45
N THR A 100 -11.64 5.91 3.27
CA THR A 100 -10.91 7.09 2.83
C THR A 100 -9.44 6.99 3.28
N PRO A 101 -8.61 6.21 2.60
CA PRO A 101 -7.19 6.08 2.96
C PRO A 101 -6.41 7.38 2.70
N LYS A 102 -5.28 7.53 3.41
CA LYS A 102 -4.35 8.64 3.18
C LYS A 102 -3.80 8.63 1.75
N CYS A 103 -3.54 7.42 1.23
CA CYS A 103 -3.02 7.22 -0.12
C CYS A 103 -3.38 5.81 -0.62
N VAL A 104 -3.41 5.64 -1.94
CA VAL A 104 -3.48 4.33 -2.59
C VAL A 104 -2.25 4.13 -3.47
N ASP A 105 -1.68 2.93 -3.42
CA ASP A 105 -0.51 2.54 -4.19
C ASP A 105 -0.88 1.39 -5.15
N VAL A 106 -0.55 1.54 -6.43
CA VAL A 106 -0.85 0.57 -7.47
C VAL A 106 0.39 0.21 -8.27
N SER A 107 0.62 -1.08 -8.45
CA SER A 107 1.71 -1.57 -9.29
C SER A 107 1.20 -2.50 -10.40
N SER A 108 0.99 -3.77 -10.14
CA SER A 108 0.62 -4.76 -11.16
C SER A 108 -0.77 -4.52 -11.76
N GLY A 109 -1.68 -3.89 -11.01
CA GLY A 109 -3.04 -3.62 -11.48
C GLY A 109 -3.17 -2.63 -12.65
N ILE A 110 -2.07 -1.97 -13.02
CA ILE A 110 -1.97 -1.08 -14.18
C ILE A 110 -0.96 -1.61 -15.22
N GLU A 111 -0.74 -2.92 -15.23
CA GLU A 111 0.13 -3.60 -16.19
C GLU A 111 -0.68 -4.39 -17.20
N ASN A 112 -0.28 -4.36 -18.47
CA ASN A 112 -0.82 -5.25 -19.51
C ASN A 112 -0.07 -6.59 -19.59
N LYS A 113 1.17 -6.62 -19.11
CA LYS A 113 1.99 -7.80 -18.85
C LYS A 113 3.00 -7.48 -17.77
N ILE A 114 3.56 -8.50 -17.12
CA ILE A 114 4.49 -8.35 -15.99
C ILE A 114 5.60 -7.32 -16.30
N GLY A 115 5.68 -6.28 -15.47
CA GLY A 115 6.67 -5.21 -15.57
C GLY A 115 6.40 -4.16 -16.67
N HIS A 116 5.30 -4.27 -17.42
CA HIS A 116 4.94 -3.32 -18.47
C HIS A 116 3.66 -2.54 -18.12
N LYS A 117 3.83 -1.30 -17.70
CA LYS A 117 2.71 -0.41 -17.38
C LYS A 117 1.90 -0.06 -18.64
N ASP A 118 0.59 -0.11 -18.53
CA ASP A 118 -0.35 0.28 -19.57
C ASP A 118 -0.86 1.69 -19.30
N HIS A 119 -0.64 2.61 -20.24
CA HIS A 119 -1.00 4.01 -20.09
C HIS A 119 -2.51 4.24 -19.95
N ASN A 120 -3.33 3.40 -20.61
CA ASN A 120 -4.79 3.52 -20.51
C ASN A 120 -5.26 3.07 -19.12
N LEU A 121 -4.71 1.96 -18.58
CA LEU A 121 -5.01 1.52 -17.23
C LEU A 121 -4.54 2.54 -16.19
N MET A 122 -3.37 3.16 -16.39
CA MET A 122 -2.88 4.24 -15.52
C MET A 122 -3.85 5.42 -15.51
N SER A 123 -4.26 5.89 -16.70
CA SER A 123 -5.20 7.02 -16.83
C SER A 123 -6.54 6.68 -16.18
N ASP A 124 -7.12 5.52 -16.50
CA ASP A 124 -8.40 5.08 -15.96
C ASP A 124 -8.37 4.99 -14.41
N PHE A 125 -7.29 4.46 -13.84
CA PHE A 125 -7.10 4.40 -12.39
C PHE A 125 -7.08 5.78 -11.75
N VAL A 126 -6.30 6.70 -12.30
CA VAL A 126 -6.18 8.08 -11.78
C VAL A 126 -7.48 8.85 -11.97
N ASP A 127 -8.12 8.74 -13.13
CA ASP A 127 -9.36 9.46 -13.44
C ASP A 127 -10.51 9.02 -12.52
N LYS A 128 -10.61 7.72 -12.21
CA LYS A 128 -11.58 7.19 -11.24
C LYS A 128 -11.37 7.76 -9.83
N ILE A 129 -10.12 7.86 -9.37
CA ILE A 129 -9.80 8.45 -8.05
C ILE A 129 -10.16 9.94 -8.02
N ARG A 130 -9.86 10.68 -9.09
CA ARG A 130 -10.12 12.12 -9.15
C ARG A 130 -11.61 12.47 -9.28
N ALA A 131 -12.38 11.57 -9.85
CA ALA A 131 -13.83 11.75 -10.00
C ALA A 131 -14.60 11.39 -8.73
N TYR A 132 -13.99 10.66 -7.80
CA TYR A 132 -14.56 10.26 -6.52
C TYR A 132 -14.36 11.32 -5.44
#